data_d9afdf95404759e0d6b7dbf20544cdd9
#
_entry.id   d9afdf95404759e0d6b7dbf20544cdd9
#
_cell.length_a   1.000
_cell.length_b   1.000
_cell.length_c   1.000
_cell.angle_alpha   90.00
_cell.angle_beta   90.00
_cell.angle_gamma   90.00
#
_symmetry.space_group_name_H-M   'P 1'
#
loop_
_entity.id
_entity.type
_entity.pdbx_description
1 polymer ?
#
loop_
_entity_poly.entity_id
_entity_poly.type
_entity_poly.pdbx_seq_one_letter_code
_entity_poly.pdbx_strand_id
1 'polypeptide(L)'
;MATTKSREIYVGTRNLNPPNWTPFEWEDPLHGPQVKGEVVVIRPQGTSGSLTAGLWRTGYEIPGCEADGSCRIKYSAPLGDETMVILEGSVQITETATGRKHQIEAGSILSHPKGVDLYWEISRPFLKKFWILWDSPNAATTEDHLYVANVSDNPSNWKPFEWVEPDYGAQICGEVHIIRATGSTGTYMCGLWRTGVGIPGCAPDGTAAFRYSAPLGDETILLLEGQAEVVNEETGEKHDLKAGDVIALPSGLPVRWTSKSPFLKKFWVITKETVPEQ
;
A
#
# COMPACT_ATOMS: atom_id res chain seq x y z
N MET A 1 -25.85 -14.68 -9.47
CA MET A 1 -25.88 -13.23 -9.59
C MET A 1 -24.47 -12.74 -9.31
N ALA A 2 -23.79 -12.15 -10.30
CA ALA A 2 -22.48 -11.53 -10.05
C ALA A 2 -22.71 -10.32 -9.14
N THR A 3 -22.18 -10.37 -7.93
CA THR A 3 -22.10 -9.20 -7.06
C THR A 3 -21.25 -8.16 -7.77
N THR A 4 -21.85 -7.07 -8.22
CA THR A 4 -21.14 -5.90 -8.72
C THR A 4 -20.24 -5.43 -7.56
N LYS A 5 -18.94 -5.68 -7.64
CA LYS A 5 -17.98 -5.17 -6.64
C LYS A 5 -18.04 -3.65 -6.66
N SER A 6 -17.97 -3.05 -5.49
CA SER A 6 -18.09 -1.60 -5.30
C SER A 6 -17.04 -0.83 -6.11
N ARG A 7 -17.48 0.20 -6.84
CA ARG A 7 -16.64 1.19 -7.50
C ARG A 7 -16.47 2.44 -6.62
N GLU A 8 -16.47 2.26 -5.33
CA GLU A 8 -16.35 3.32 -4.33
C GLU A 8 -14.89 3.73 -4.13
N ILE A 9 -14.65 5.03 -4.04
CA ILE A 9 -13.38 5.61 -3.60
C ILE A 9 -13.36 5.58 -2.08
N TYR A 10 -12.33 4.96 -1.49
CA TYR A 10 -12.13 5.00 -0.05
C TYR A 10 -11.07 6.05 0.28
N VAL A 11 -11.35 6.90 1.28
CA VAL A 11 -10.44 7.95 1.75
C VAL A 11 -10.19 7.79 3.24
N GLY A 12 -8.96 7.99 3.64
CA GLY A 12 -8.54 7.94 5.05
C GLY A 12 -7.29 8.79 5.27
N THR A 13 -6.69 8.65 6.44
CA THR A 13 -5.46 9.36 6.76
C THR A 13 -4.59 8.51 7.69
N ARG A 14 -3.25 8.64 7.57
CA ARG A 14 -2.29 8.01 8.50
C ARG A 14 -2.47 8.43 9.97
N ASN A 15 -3.13 9.57 10.18
CA ASN A 15 -3.40 10.11 11.52
C ASN A 15 -4.72 9.61 12.11
N LEU A 16 -5.44 8.72 11.40
CA LEU A 16 -6.68 8.14 11.88
C LEU A 16 -6.41 7.44 13.23
N ASN A 17 -7.16 7.83 14.24
CA ASN A 17 -7.12 7.22 15.57
C ASN A 17 -8.55 7.09 16.11
N PRO A 18 -9.39 6.26 15.51
CA PRO A 18 -10.77 6.08 15.94
C PRO A 18 -10.83 5.38 17.29
N PRO A 19 -11.94 5.51 18.05
CA PRO A 19 -12.11 4.80 19.32
C PRO A 19 -12.30 3.29 19.16
N ASN A 20 -12.55 2.79 17.94
CA ASN A 20 -12.92 1.41 17.64
C ASN A 20 -11.82 0.65 16.89
N TRP A 21 -10.61 0.66 17.38
CA TRP A 21 -9.60 -0.29 16.96
C TRP A 21 -10.05 -1.71 17.33
N THR A 22 -9.81 -2.67 16.43
CA THR A 22 -10.14 -4.09 16.66
C THR A 22 -8.89 -4.93 16.74
N PRO A 23 -8.83 -5.95 17.62
CA PRO A 23 -7.72 -6.89 17.65
C PRO A 23 -7.43 -7.46 16.27
N PHE A 24 -6.16 -7.59 15.90
CA PHE A 24 -5.75 -8.27 14.68
C PHE A 24 -5.50 -9.75 14.97
N GLU A 25 -6.38 -10.59 14.44
CA GLU A 25 -6.38 -12.03 14.64
C GLU A 25 -6.22 -12.74 13.30
N TRP A 26 -5.39 -13.79 13.27
CA TRP A 26 -5.23 -14.63 12.08
C TRP A 26 -4.82 -16.05 12.45
N GLU A 27 -5.02 -16.98 11.54
CA GLU A 27 -4.46 -18.32 11.59
C GLU A 27 -3.21 -18.35 10.73
N ASP A 28 -2.06 -18.62 11.35
CA ASP A 28 -0.81 -18.76 10.61
C ASP A 28 -0.49 -20.26 10.42
N PRO A 29 -0.32 -20.75 9.17
CA PRO A 29 -0.06 -22.16 8.89
C PRO A 29 1.19 -22.72 9.57
N LEU A 30 2.17 -21.87 9.87
CA LEU A 30 3.43 -22.25 10.49
C LEU A 30 3.42 -22.07 12.02
N HIS A 31 2.59 -21.15 12.53
CA HIS A 31 2.66 -20.70 13.92
C HIS A 31 1.34 -20.82 14.68
N GLY A 32 0.26 -21.29 14.03
CA GLY A 32 -1.08 -21.45 14.61
C GLY A 32 -1.81 -20.12 14.84
N PRO A 33 -2.87 -20.12 15.66
CA PRO A 33 -3.67 -18.92 15.96
C PRO A 33 -2.83 -17.80 16.56
N GLN A 34 -2.96 -16.62 16.03
CA GLN A 34 -2.24 -15.42 16.48
C GLN A 34 -3.21 -14.28 16.77
N VAL A 35 -2.89 -13.50 17.81
CA VAL A 35 -3.54 -12.22 18.14
C VAL A 35 -2.42 -11.23 18.44
N LYS A 36 -2.18 -10.27 17.54
CA LYS A 36 -1.08 -9.31 17.70
C LYS A 36 -1.48 -7.93 17.17
N GLY A 37 -1.53 -6.97 18.07
CA GLY A 37 -1.84 -5.59 17.71
C GLY A 37 -3.32 -5.36 17.42
N GLU A 38 -3.62 -4.19 16.93
CA GLU A 38 -4.97 -3.74 16.59
C GLU A 38 -4.99 -3.12 15.19
N VAL A 39 -6.11 -3.25 14.49
CA VAL A 39 -6.33 -2.70 13.15
C VAL A 39 -7.52 -1.74 13.09
N VAL A 40 -7.43 -0.83 12.13
CA VAL A 40 -8.58 -0.11 11.59
C VAL A 40 -8.51 -0.19 10.06
N VAL A 41 -9.61 -0.57 9.44
CA VAL A 41 -9.69 -0.73 7.98
C VAL A 41 -10.13 0.59 7.34
N ILE A 42 -9.40 1.03 6.33
CA ILE A 42 -9.73 2.18 5.48
C ILE A 42 -10.37 1.69 4.18
N ARG A 43 -9.76 0.69 3.52
CA ARG A 43 -10.29 0.04 2.33
C ARG A 43 -10.68 -1.40 2.67
N PRO A 44 -11.99 -1.73 2.67
CA PRO A 44 -12.43 -3.07 3.05
C PRO A 44 -12.44 -4.09 1.89
N GLN A 45 -12.34 -3.62 0.63
CA GLN A 45 -12.44 -4.50 -0.55
C GLN A 45 -11.83 -3.88 -1.81
N GLY A 46 -11.55 -4.73 -2.79
CA GLY A 46 -11.14 -4.37 -4.14
C GLY A 46 -12.08 -4.88 -5.22
N THR A 47 -11.76 -4.62 -6.47
CA THR A 47 -12.52 -5.11 -7.64
C THR A 47 -12.16 -6.56 -7.99
N SER A 48 -10.97 -7.03 -7.56
CA SER A 48 -10.53 -8.42 -7.77
C SER A 48 -9.74 -8.93 -6.55
N GLY A 49 -9.76 -10.25 -6.35
CA GLY A 49 -9.12 -10.87 -5.20
C GLY A 49 -9.71 -10.44 -3.85
N SER A 50 -8.95 -10.64 -2.78
CA SER A 50 -9.22 -10.14 -1.44
C SER A 50 -8.28 -8.97 -1.14
N LEU A 51 -8.74 -7.74 -1.31
CA LEU A 51 -7.97 -6.53 -1.07
C LEU A 51 -8.49 -5.81 0.17
N THR A 52 -7.59 -5.57 1.11
CA THR A 52 -7.86 -4.74 2.28
C THR A 52 -6.69 -3.81 2.56
N ALA A 53 -6.96 -2.63 3.12
CA ALA A 53 -5.91 -1.70 3.54
C ALA A 53 -6.36 -0.91 4.76
N GLY A 54 -5.40 -0.50 5.58
CA GLY A 54 -5.70 0.24 6.80
C GLY A 54 -4.47 0.58 7.62
N LEU A 55 -4.70 0.80 8.91
CA LEU A 55 -3.66 1.04 9.90
C LEU A 55 -3.61 -0.13 10.87
N TRP A 56 -2.41 -0.43 11.36
CA TRP A 56 -2.16 -1.39 12.43
C TRP A 56 -1.21 -0.78 13.44
N ARG A 57 -1.37 -1.15 14.71
CA ARG A 57 -0.52 -0.66 15.79
C ARG A 57 -0.26 -1.70 16.87
N THR A 58 0.84 -1.53 17.58
CA THR A 58 1.16 -2.19 18.86
C THR A 58 1.34 -1.16 19.96
N GLY A 59 1.40 -1.57 21.22
CA GLY A 59 1.65 -0.68 22.35
C GLY A 59 1.20 -1.24 23.68
N TYR A 60 1.10 -0.37 24.68
CA TYR A 60 0.60 -0.72 26.01
C TYR A 60 -0.86 -1.15 25.95
N GLU A 61 -1.22 -2.18 26.69
CA GLU A 61 -2.59 -2.71 26.82
C GLU A 61 -3.22 -3.17 25.50
N ILE A 62 -2.41 -3.27 24.42
CA ILE A 62 -2.87 -3.76 23.11
C ILE A 62 -2.76 -5.29 23.07
N PRO A 63 -3.75 -6.00 22.53
CA PRO A 63 -3.76 -7.46 22.46
C PRO A 63 -2.49 -8.05 21.86
N GLY A 64 -1.93 -9.05 22.53
CA GLY A 64 -0.73 -9.77 22.13
C GLY A 64 0.60 -9.02 22.31
N CYS A 65 0.58 -7.82 22.91
CA CYS A 65 1.78 -7.11 23.35
C CYS A 65 2.09 -7.43 24.82
N GLU A 66 3.35 -7.27 25.20
CA GLU A 66 3.81 -7.40 26.58
C GLU A 66 3.35 -6.19 27.42
N ALA A 67 3.39 -6.31 28.75
CA ALA A 67 3.00 -5.24 29.67
C ALA A 67 3.79 -3.93 29.46
N ASP A 68 4.98 -4.02 28.90
CA ASP A 68 5.84 -2.87 28.57
C ASP A 68 5.61 -2.32 27.15
N GLY A 69 4.60 -2.80 26.44
CA GLY A 69 4.23 -2.38 25.08
C GLY A 69 5.10 -3.00 23.96
N SER A 70 6.14 -3.77 24.30
CA SER A 70 6.91 -4.52 23.30
C SER A 70 6.09 -5.67 22.72
N CYS A 71 6.44 -6.10 21.51
CA CYS A 71 5.72 -7.19 20.85
C CYS A 71 6.65 -8.04 20.01
N ARG A 72 6.46 -9.36 20.06
CA ARG A 72 7.16 -10.32 19.21
C ARG A 72 6.14 -11.05 18.35
N ILE A 73 6.41 -11.12 17.05
CA ILE A 73 5.48 -11.67 16.09
C ILE A 73 6.22 -12.63 15.17
N LYS A 74 5.65 -13.82 14.96
CA LYS A 74 6.00 -14.70 13.87
C LYS A 74 4.89 -14.60 12.82
N TYR A 75 5.26 -14.31 11.58
CA TYR A 75 4.26 -13.99 10.56
C TYR A 75 4.75 -14.43 9.18
N SER A 76 4.00 -15.29 8.53
CA SER A 76 4.28 -15.81 7.20
C SER A 76 3.44 -15.17 6.08
N ALA A 77 2.79 -14.05 6.35
CA ALA A 77 1.83 -13.38 5.44
C ALA A 77 0.80 -14.36 4.84
N PRO A 78 0.10 -15.16 5.66
CA PRO A 78 -0.79 -16.21 5.14
C PRO A 78 -2.03 -15.66 4.45
N LEU A 79 -2.40 -14.41 4.75
CA LEU A 79 -3.57 -13.75 4.19
C LEU A 79 -3.32 -13.15 2.80
N GLY A 80 -2.07 -13.16 2.31
CA GLY A 80 -1.69 -12.65 1.01
C GLY A 80 -0.40 -11.82 1.03
N ASP A 81 -0.05 -11.27 -0.12
CA ASP A 81 1.02 -10.29 -0.22
C ASP A 81 0.67 -9.04 0.59
N GLU A 82 1.58 -8.57 1.41
CA GLU A 82 1.39 -7.37 2.23
C GLU A 82 2.48 -6.35 1.92
N THR A 83 2.10 -5.11 1.63
CA THR A 83 3.05 -3.99 1.59
C THR A 83 2.65 -2.95 2.63
N MET A 84 3.64 -2.43 3.32
CA MET A 84 3.41 -1.50 4.42
C MET A 84 4.40 -0.35 4.43
N VAL A 85 3.96 0.77 4.98
CA VAL A 85 4.79 1.93 5.34
C VAL A 85 4.78 2.04 6.85
N ILE A 86 5.96 2.04 7.46
CA ILE A 86 6.08 2.31 8.90
C ILE A 86 5.86 3.80 9.12
N LEU A 87 4.88 4.12 9.95
CA LEU A 87 4.49 5.50 10.26
C LEU A 87 5.17 6.01 11.52
N GLU A 88 5.28 5.14 12.53
CA GLU A 88 5.82 5.48 13.84
C GLU A 88 6.53 4.26 14.44
N GLY A 89 7.59 4.50 15.22
CA GLY A 89 8.33 3.46 15.91
C GLY A 89 9.42 2.79 15.10
N SER A 90 9.92 1.67 15.60
CA SER A 90 10.95 0.85 14.96
C SER A 90 10.79 -0.62 15.30
N VAL A 91 11.30 -1.48 14.44
CA VAL A 91 11.26 -2.94 14.60
C VAL A 91 12.51 -3.57 13.98
N GLN A 92 13.03 -4.61 14.60
CA GLN A 92 13.96 -5.53 13.96
C GLN A 92 13.16 -6.67 13.33
N ILE A 93 13.37 -6.92 12.04
CA ILE A 93 12.76 -8.04 11.32
C ILE A 93 13.87 -9.00 10.91
N THR A 94 13.67 -10.28 11.19
CA THR A 94 14.56 -11.37 10.75
C THR A 94 13.83 -12.26 9.77
N GLU A 95 14.38 -12.45 8.57
CA GLU A 95 13.92 -13.49 7.64
C GLU A 95 14.32 -14.84 8.22
N THR A 96 13.35 -15.69 8.54
CA THR A 96 13.60 -16.95 9.25
C THR A 96 14.46 -17.92 8.44
N ALA A 97 14.25 -17.98 7.12
CA ALA A 97 14.97 -18.89 6.22
C ALA A 97 16.46 -18.53 6.04
N THR A 98 16.79 -17.26 6.04
CA THR A 98 18.15 -16.77 5.74
C THR A 98 18.90 -16.27 6.97
N GLY A 99 18.19 -15.95 8.04
CA GLY A 99 18.71 -15.25 9.22
C GLY A 99 19.04 -13.77 8.95
N ARG A 100 18.69 -13.23 7.78
CA ARG A 100 18.93 -11.84 7.42
C ARG A 100 18.13 -10.92 8.29
N LYS A 101 18.78 -9.90 8.83
CA LYS A 101 18.16 -8.92 9.72
C LYS A 101 18.01 -7.57 9.06
N HIS A 102 16.86 -6.97 9.25
CA HIS A 102 16.51 -5.63 8.78
C HIS A 102 16.16 -4.75 9.97
N GLN A 103 16.84 -3.62 10.11
CA GLN A 103 16.43 -2.58 11.06
C GLN A 103 15.48 -1.63 10.35
N ILE A 104 14.26 -1.57 10.81
CA ILE A 104 13.14 -0.89 10.18
C ILE A 104 12.66 0.22 11.10
N GLU A 105 12.41 1.40 10.54
CA GLU A 105 12.00 2.60 11.28
C GLU A 105 10.93 3.39 10.52
N ALA A 106 10.42 4.44 11.12
CA ALA A 106 9.44 5.33 10.48
C ALA A 106 9.95 5.82 9.11
N GLY A 107 9.10 5.71 8.09
CA GLY A 107 9.43 5.98 6.68
C GLY A 107 9.86 4.74 5.89
N SER A 108 10.21 3.62 6.54
CA SER A 108 10.53 2.38 5.82
C SER A 108 9.30 1.84 5.10
N ILE A 109 9.52 1.34 3.88
CA ILE A 109 8.56 0.58 3.08
C ILE A 109 8.99 -0.88 3.08
N LEU A 110 8.07 -1.77 3.37
CA LEU A 110 8.29 -3.20 3.36
C LEU A 110 7.26 -3.84 2.43
N SER A 111 7.70 -4.69 1.48
CA SER A 111 6.79 -5.55 0.75
C SER A 111 7.11 -6.99 1.08
N HIS A 112 6.14 -7.64 1.72
CA HIS A 112 6.22 -8.98 2.29
C HIS A 112 5.43 -9.95 1.42
N PRO A 113 6.11 -10.84 0.67
CA PRO A 113 5.44 -11.84 -0.15
C PRO A 113 4.74 -12.90 0.71
N LYS A 114 3.62 -13.39 0.22
CA LYS A 114 2.88 -14.50 0.84
C LYS A 114 3.79 -15.72 1.03
N GLY A 115 3.79 -16.27 2.25
CA GLY A 115 4.55 -17.47 2.61
C GLY A 115 5.99 -17.23 3.08
N VAL A 116 6.53 -16.02 2.96
CA VAL A 116 7.85 -15.68 3.52
C VAL A 116 7.74 -15.54 5.03
N ASP A 117 8.44 -16.40 5.78
CA ASP A 117 8.37 -16.40 7.24
C ASP A 117 9.31 -15.37 7.86
N LEU A 118 8.74 -14.48 8.65
CA LEU A 118 9.43 -13.37 9.31
C LEU A 118 9.24 -13.42 10.83
N TYR A 119 10.30 -13.08 11.54
CA TYR A 119 10.27 -12.82 12.98
C TYR A 119 10.44 -11.33 13.26
N TRP A 120 9.46 -10.72 13.93
CA TRP A 120 9.42 -9.30 14.27
C TRP A 120 9.71 -9.10 15.73
N GLU A 121 10.62 -8.21 16.06
CA GLU A 121 10.94 -7.78 17.41
C GLU A 121 10.69 -6.27 17.51
N ILE A 122 9.50 -5.93 18.01
CA ILE A 122 9.07 -4.54 18.21
C ILE A 122 9.45 -4.14 19.63
N SER A 123 10.41 -3.24 19.74
CA SER A 123 10.78 -2.62 21.01
C SER A 123 9.86 -1.43 21.30
N ARG A 124 9.88 -1.00 22.58
CA ARG A 124 9.09 0.17 23.01
C ARG A 124 9.48 1.47 22.28
N PRO A 125 8.58 2.48 22.18
CA PRO A 125 7.27 2.51 22.86
C PRO A 125 6.15 1.81 22.09
N PHE A 126 6.10 1.84 20.76
CA PHE A 126 5.11 1.17 19.92
C PHE A 126 5.50 1.25 18.45
N LEU A 127 4.77 0.50 17.62
CA LEU A 127 4.86 0.55 16.18
C LEU A 127 3.48 0.88 15.58
N LYS A 128 3.45 1.76 14.59
CA LYS A 128 2.27 2.01 13.76
C LYS A 128 2.65 1.90 12.29
N LYS A 129 1.84 1.19 11.51
CA LYS A 129 2.03 1.04 10.05
C LYS A 129 0.73 1.32 9.30
N PHE A 130 0.85 1.86 8.09
CA PHE A 130 -0.15 1.74 7.04
C PHE A 130 0.15 0.46 6.27
N TRP A 131 -0.88 -0.35 5.99
CA TRP A 131 -0.71 -1.64 5.32
C TRP A 131 -1.75 -1.82 4.19
N ILE A 132 -1.34 -2.54 3.15
CA ILE A 132 -2.18 -3.02 2.05
C ILE A 132 -1.92 -4.51 1.91
N LEU A 133 -2.97 -5.31 1.96
CA LEU A 133 -2.94 -6.76 1.87
C LEU A 133 -3.82 -7.21 0.73
N TRP A 134 -3.32 -8.13 -0.09
CA TRP A 134 -4.04 -8.67 -1.22
C TRP A 134 -3.68 -10.13 -1.50
N ASP A 135 -4.69 -10.92 -1.86
CA ASP A 135 -4.55 -12.31 -2.30
C ASP A 135 -5.54 -12.63 -3.43
N SER A 136 -5.25 -13.64 -4.20
CA SER A 136 -6.17 -14.19 -5.18
C SER A 136 -6.21 -15.73 -5.09
N PRO A 137 -7.22 -16.38 -5.69
CA PRO A 137 -7.33 -17.85 -5.66
C PRO A 137 -6.30 -18.55 -6.54
N ASN A 138 -5.45 -17.82 -7.27
CA ASN A 138 -4.42 -18.39 -8.12
C ASN A 138 -3.33 -19.09 -7.30
N ALA A 139 -2.68 -20.09 -7.90
CA ALA A 139 -1.54 -20.74 -7.27
C ALA A 139 -0.43 -19.72 -6.98
N ALA A 140 0.09 -19.76 -5.76
CA ALA A 140 1.16 -18.85 -5.36
C ALA A 140 2.49 -19.23 -6.04
N THR A 141 3.20 -18.21 -6.53
CA THR A 141 4.62 -18.33 -6.88
C THR A 141 5.46 -18.18 -5.61
N THR A 142 6.58 -18.88 -5.55
CA THR A 142 7.47 -18.81 -4.39
C THR A 142 8.40 -17.60 -4.53
N GLU A 143 8.30 -16.68 -3.59
CA GLU A 143 9.31 -15.66 -3.34
C GLU A 143 10.02 -15.98 -2.02
N ASP A 144 11.26 -15.56 -1.85
CA ASP A 144 12.11 -16.02 -0.74
C ASP A 144 12.69 -14.87 0.11
N HIS A 145 12.33 -13.62 -0.18
CA HIS A 145 12.90 -12.47 0.49
C HIS A 145 11.91 -11.32 0.70
N LEU A 146 12.22 -10.47 1.67
CA LEU A 146 11.53 -9.23 1.95
C LEU A 146 12.08 -8.10 1.08
N TYR A 147 11.22 -7.31 0.46
CA TYR A 147 11.60 -6.06 -0.22
C TYR A 147 11.60 -4.91 0.79
N VAL A 148 12.69 -4.14 0.82
CA VAL A 148 12.85 -3.01 1.75
C VAL A 148 13.26 -1.76 0.97
N ALA A 149 12.57 -0.65 1.24
CA ALA A 149 12.83 0.67 0.68
C ALA A 149 12.46 1.75 1.72
N ASN A 150 12.54 3.02 1.34
CA ASN A 150 12.14 4.13 2.20
C ASN A 150 11.35 5.19 1.43
N VAL A 151 10.38 5.84 2.08
CA VAL A 151 9.58 6.92 1.48
C VAL A 151 10.46 8.10 1.04
N SER A 152 11.63 8.29 1.65
CA SER A 152 12.60 9.32 1.29
C SER A 152 13.49 8.94 0.11
N ASP A 153 13.43 7.70 -0.39
CA ASP A 153 14.27 7.25 -1.49
C ASP A 153 14.13 8.17 -2.71
N ASN A 154 15.27 8.55 -3.26
CA ASN A 154 15.37 9.35 -4.47
C ASN A 154 16.43 8.75 -5.40
N PRO A 155 16.18 7.56 -5.95
CA PRO A 155 17.12 6.87 -6.81
C PRO A 155 17.37 7.67 -8.09
N SER A 156 18.55 7.47 -8.71
CA SER A 156 18.91 8.15 -9.97
C SER A 156 18.19 7.58 -11.20
N ASN A 157 17.48 6.47 -11.05
CA ASN A 157 16.86 5.71 -12.13
C ASN A 157 15.31 5.81 -12.16
N TRP A 158 14.76 6.95 -11.78
CA TRP A 158 13.34 7.22 -12.00
C TRP A 158 13.00 7.04 -13.47
N LYS A 159 11.83 6.42 -13.75
CA LYS A 159 11.34 6.20 -15.11
C LYS A 159 10.05 6.99 -15.32
N PRO A 160 9.81 7.52 -16.52
CA PRO A 160 8.52 8.09 -16.87
C PRO A 160 7.39 7.11 -16.55
N PHE A 161 6.29 7.61 -15.98
CA PHE A 161 5.10 6.80 -15.80
C PHE A 161 4.21 6.93 -17.02
N GLU A 162 4.10 5.85 -17.75
CA GLU A 162 3.30 5.73 -18.96
C GLU A 162 2.21 4.68 -18.76
N TRP A 163 1.01 4.97 -19.24
CA TRP A 163 -0.11 4.03 -19.23
C TRP A 163 -1.03 4.25 -20.43
N VAL A 164 -1.96 3.33 -20.63
CA VAL A 164 -2.99 3.45 -21.67
C VAL A 164 -4.34 3.57 -20.99
N GLU A 165 -5.00 4.70 -21.20
CA GLU A 165 -6.40 4.88 -20.81
C GLU A 165 -7.31 4.30 -21.89
N PRO A 166 -8.34 3.52 -21.53
CA PRO A 166 -9.24 2.91 -22.49
C PRO A 166 -9.87 3.92 -23.48
N ASP A 167 -10.26 5.10 -22.97
CA ASP A 167 -10.98 6.11 -23.74
C ASP A 167 -10.08 7.23 -24.30
N TYR A 168 -8.84 7.35 -23.79
CA TYR A 168 -7.94 8.48 -24.12
C TYR A 168 -6.60 8.05 -24.73
N GLY A 169 -6.34 6.73 -24.82
CA GLY A 169 -5.09 6.19 -25.36
C GLY A 169 -3.89 6.39 -24.43
N ALA A 170 -2.70 6.41 -25.04
CA ALA A 170 -1.44 6.52 -24.32
C ALA A 170 -1.31 7.85 -23.54
N GLN A 171 -0.95 7.75 -22.30
CA GLN A 171 -0.75 8.85 -21.37
C GLN A 171 0.64 8.79 -20.75
N ILE A 172 1.16 9.95 -20.36
CA ILE A 172 2.41 10.07 -19.60
C ILE A 172 2.24 11.18 -18.57
N CYS A 173 2.51 10.88 -17.30
CA CYS A 173 2.58 11.89 -16.24
C CYS A 173 3.37 11.40 -15.04
N GLY A 174 4.36 12.17 -14.64
CA GLY A 174 5.19 11.85 -13.49
C GLY A 174 6.26 10.80 -13.77
N GLU A 175 6.93 10.41 -12.73
CA GLU A 175 7.98 9.37 -12.74
C GLU A 175 7.73 8.35 -11.66
N VAL A 176 8.08 7.09 -11.91
CA VAL A 176 7.97 5.98 -10.96
C VAL A 176 9.32 5.39 -10.58
N HIS A 177 9.40 4.91 -9.35
CA HIS A 177 10.39 3.97 -8.87
C HIS A 177 9.65 2.72 -8.36
N ILE A 178 9.89 1.59 -9.02
CA ILE A 178 9.27 0.30 -8.66
C ILE A 178 10.11 -0.36 -7.57
N ILE A 179 9.47 -0.72 -6.46
CA ILE A 179 10.08 -1.45 -5.34
C ILE A 179 9.86 -2.95 -5.53
N ARG A 180 8.63 -3.35 -5.86
CA ARG A 180 8.27 -4.72 -6.21
C ARG A 180 7.37 -4.71 -7.44
N ALA A 181 7.65 -5.60 -8.39
CA ALA A 181 6.99 -5.61 -9.71
C ALA A 181 6.00 -6.77 -9.90
N THR A 182 6.06 -7.80 -9.05
CA THR A 182 5.25 -9.02 -9.18
C THR A 182 4.67 -9.42 -7.85
N GLY A 183 3.49 -10.05 -7.87
CA GLY A 183 2.87 -10.62 -6.69
C GLY A 183 2.93 -12.14 -6.67
N SER A 184 2.68 -12.73 -5.49
CA SER A 184 2.69 -14.17 -5.29
C SER A 184 1.53 -14.88 -6.01
N THR A 185 0.36 -14.25 -6.08
CA THR A 185 -0.86 -14.87 -6.64
C THR A 185 -1.47 -14.08 -7.80
N GLY A 186 -0.77 -13.06 -8.30
CA GLY A 186 -1.23 -12.22 -9.40
C GLY A 186 -0.43 -10.92 -9.50
N THR A 187 -1.02 -9.88 -10.07
CA THR A 187 -0.38 -8.56 -10.11
C THR A 187 -0.41 -7.93 -8.71
N TYR A 188 0.76 -7.73 -8.16
CA TYR A 188 0.97 -6.97 -6.93
C TYR A 188 2.23 -6.13 -7.11
N MET A 189 2.05 -4.87 -7.44
CA MET A 189 3.16 -3.94 -7.66
C MET A 189 3.12 -2.83 -6.64
N CYS A 190 4.28 -2.40 -6.18
CA CYS A 190 4.38 -1.24 -5.31
C CYS A 190 5.59 -0.37 -5.63
N GLY A 191 5.50 0.89 -5.25
CA GLY A 191 6.58 1.84 -5.50
C GLY A 191 6.29 3.26 -5.05
N LEU A 192 7.14 4.15 -5.53
CA LEU A 192 7.00 5.59 -5.37
C LEU A 192 6.68 6.22 -6.73
N TRP A 193 5.90 7.29 -6.72
CA TRP A 193 5.63 8.12 -7.88
C TRP A 193 5.73 9.60 -7.49
N ARG A 194 6.20 10.42 -8.42
CA ARG A 194 6.37 11.87 -8.19
C ARG A 194 6.01 12.70 -9.40
N THR A 195 5.62 13.96 -9.14
CA THR A 195 5.54 15.05 -10.14
C THR A 195 6.49 16.17 -9.73
N GLY A 196 6.74 17.08 -10.65
CA GLY A 196 7.59 18.24 -10.36
C GLY A 196 8.04 18.99 -11.61
N VAL A 197 8.76 20.07 -11.44
CA VAL A 197 9.35 20.83 -12.52
C VAL A 197 10.28 19.97 -13.37
N GLY A 198 10.09 19.96 -14.68
CA GLY A 198 10.89 19.19 -15.63
C GLY A 198 10.59 17.69 -15.69
N ILE A 199 9.62 17.20 -14.93
CA ILE A 199 9.16 15.82 -14.97
C ILE A 199 8.16 15.63 -16.12
N PRO A 200 8.22 14.51 -16.86
CA PRO A 200 7.32 14.24 -17.99
C PRO A 200 5.84 14.39 -17.63
N GLY A 201 5.06 15.03 -18.52
CA GLY A 201 3.62 15.25 -18.34
C GLY A 201 3.23 16.30 -17.30
N CYS A 202 4.20 16.95 -16.65
CA CYS A 202 3.96 18.08 -15.73
C CYS A 202 4.02 19.42 -16.47
N ALA A 203 3.29 20.40 -15.95
CA ALA A 203 3.37 21.79 -16.40
C ALA A 203 4.72 22.43 -16.03
N PRO A 204 5.10 23.57 -16.64
CA PRO A 204 6.37 24.23 -16.34
C PRO A 204 6.56 24.62 -14.87
N ASP A 205 5.48 24.83 -14.12
CA ASP A 205 5.49 25.10 -12.68
C ASP A 205 5.54 23.82 -11.81
N GLY A 206 5.59 22.63 -12.43
CA GLY A 206 5.63 21.34 -11.76
C GLY A 206 4.25 20.76 -11.41
N THR A 207 3.17 21.49 -11.61
CA THR A 207 1.81 20.95 -11.41
C THR A 207 1.47 19.93 -12.49
N ALA A 208 0.51 19.05 -12.18
CA ALA A 208 0.04 18.02 -13.11
C ALA A 208 -1.50 17.92 -13.05
N ALA A 209 -2.10 17.68 -14.22
CA ALA A 209 -3.53 17.37 -14.34
C ALA A 209 -3.71 16.29 -15.39
N PHE A 210 -4.35 15.19 -15.01
CA PHE A 210 -4.56 14.04 -15.90
C PHE A 210 -5.82 13.27 -15.52
N ARG A 211 -6.33 12.50 -16.47
CA ARG A 211 -7.37 11.51 -16.24
C ARG A 211 -6.73 10.15 -15.98
N TYR A 212 -7.32 9.39 -15.07
CA TYR A 212 -6.81 8.11 -14.66
C TYR A 212 -7.94 7.18 -14.24
N SER A 213 -8.00 6.00 -14.81
CA SER A 213 -9.02 5.00 -14.48
C SER A 213 -8.46 3.80 -13.73
N ALA A 214 -7.25 3.88 -13.18
CA ALA A 214 -6.53 2.75 -12.60
C ALA A 214 -6.54 1.51 -13.52
N PRO A 215 -6.10 1.63 -14.79
CA PRO A 215 -6.25 0.55 -15.78
C PRO A 215 -5.35 -0.66 -15.48
N LEU A 216 -4.31 -0.47 -14.68
CA LEU A 216 -3.39 -1.53 -14.26
C LEU A 216 -3.95 -2.41 -13.13
N GLY A 217 -4.99 -1.96 -12.44
CA GLY A 217 -5.61 -2.65 -11.31
C GLY A 217 -6.13 -1.69 -10.24
N ASP A 218 -6.64 -2.25 -9.16
CA ASP A 218 -6.99 -1.48 -7.97
C ASP A 218 -5.76 -0.77 -7.41
N GLU A 219 -5.79 0.54 -7.24
CA GLU A 219 -4.67 1.29 -6.69
C GLU A 219 -4.99 1.83 -5.29
N THR A 220 -4.09 1.60 -4.34
CA THR A 220 -4.15 2.17 -2.99
C THR A 220 -2.93 3.07 -2.79
N ILE A 221 -3.17 4.31 -2.40
CA ILE A 221 -2.19 5.39 -2.39
C ILE A 221 -2.09 5.99 -1.00
N LEU A 222 -0.87 6.22 -0.52
CA LEU A 222 -0.56 7.13 0.59
C LEU A 222 0.18 8.34 0.02
N LEU A 223 -0.42 9.54 0.15
CA LEU A 223 0.23 10.78 -0.25
C LEU A 223 1.34 11.12 0.75
N LEU A 224 2.58 11.23 0.27
CA LEU A 224 3.75 11.49 1.09
C LEU A 224 4.07 12.98 1.19
N GLU A 225 4.00 13.68 0.05
CA GLU A 225 4.30 15.11 -0.06
C GLU A 225 3.34 15.79 -1.04
N GLY A 226 3.09 17.08 -0.84
CA GLY A 226 2.26 17.89 -1.70
C GLY A 226 0.77 17.83 -1.40
N GLN A 227 -0.04 18.30 -2.35
CA GLN A 227 -1.49 18.35 -2.30
C GLN A 227 -2.09 18.03 -3.66
N ALA A 228 -3.24 17.36 -3.68
CA ALA A 228 -3.96 17.01 -4.89
C ALA A 228 -5.48 17.12 -4.69
N GLU A 229 -6.21 17.32 -5.78
CA GLU A 229 -7.64 17.10 -5.87
C GLU A 229 -7.88 15.89 -6.76
N VAL A 230 -8.74 15.00 -6.31
CA VAL A 230 -9.24 13.86 -7.10
C VAL A 230 -10.74 13.99 -7.25
N VAL A 231 -11.22 14.04 -8.50
CA VAL A 231 -12.64 14.15 -8.81
C VAL A 231 -13.09 12.84 -9.45
N ASN A 232 -14.07 12.17 -8.86
CA ASN A 232 -14.77 11.06 -9.48
C ASN A 232 -15.58 11.58 -10.67
N GLU A 233 -15.24 11.20 -11.91
CA GLU A 233 -15.91 11.73 -13.11
C GLU A 233 -17.33 11.14 -13.32
N GLU A 234 -17.70 10.05 -12.64
CA GLU A 234 -19.05 9.49 -12.70
C GLU A 234 -20.03 10.22 -11.77
N THR A 235 -19.56 10.63 -10.60
CA THR A 235 -20.44 11.23 -9.57
C THR A 235 -20.23 12.72 -9.37
N GLY A 236 -19.08 13.24 -9.79
CA GLY A 236 -18.62 14.60 -9.51
C GLY A 236 -18.11 14.80 -8.09
N GLU A 237 -18.02 13.75 -7.28
CA GLU A 237 -17.49 13.82 -5.92
C GLU A 237 -16.01 14.23 -5.94
N LYS A 238 -15.65 15.13 -5.02
CA LYS A 238 -14.31 15.70 -4.91
C LYS A 238 -13.64 15.30 -3.61
N HIS A 239 -12.37 14.94 -3.70
CA HIS A 239 -11.51 14.63 -2.58
C HIS A 239 -10.28 15.53 -2.62
N ASP A 240 -10.14 16.43 -1.64
CA ASP A 240 -8.93 17.22 -1.43
C ASP A 240 -7.96 16.43 -0.55
N LEU A 241 -6.77 16.16 -1.07
CA LEU A 241 -5.75 15.33 -0.44
C LEU A 241 -4.53 16.16 -0.07
N LYS A 242 -3.92 15.83 1.06
CA LYS A 242 -2.65 16.38 1.53
C LYS A 242 -1.73 15.25 2.03
N ALA A 243 -0.49 15.59 2.26
CA ALA A 243 0.48 14.63 2.81
C ALA A 243 -0.06 13.93 4.07
N GLY A 244 -0.02 12.60 4.05
CA GLY A 244 -0.57 11.72 5.07
C GLY A 244 -1.96 11.17 4.78
N ASP A 245 -2.64 11.67 3.75
CA ASP A 245 -3.94 11.13 3.36
C ASP A 245 -3.78 9.87 2.50
N VAL A 246 -4.75 8.98 2.63
CA VAL A 246 -4.89 7.74 1.87
C VAL A 246 -6.07 7.88 0.93
N ILE A 247 -5.89 7.47 -0.33
CA ILE A 247 -6.98 7.30 -1.29
C ILE A 247 -6.85 5.94 -1.98
N ALA A 248 -7.96 5.26 -2.15
CA ALA A 248 -8.04 3.96 -2.79
C ALA A 248 -8.98 4.03 -3.99
N LEU A 249 -8.43 3.78 -5.17
CA LEU A 249 -9.11 3.86 -6.46
C LEU A 249 -9.43 2.45 -6.94
N PRO A 250 -10.71 2.12 -7.20
CA PRO A 250 -11.06 0.87 -7.84
C PRO A 250 -10.69 0.89 -9.33
N SER A 251 -10.25 -0.25 -9.84
CA SER A 251 -9.92 -0.41 -11.26
C SER A 251 -11.10 -0.06 -12.17
N GLY A 252 -10.85 0.71 -13.21
CA GLY A 252 -11.82 1.14 -14.20
C GLY A 252 -12.70 2.32 -13.78
N LEU A 253 -12.51 2.92 -12.60
CA LEU A 253 -13.23 4.13 -12.21
C LEU A 253 -12.51 5.37 -12.76
N PRO A 254 -13.12 6.15 -13.67
CA PRO A 254 -12.48 7.35 -14.19
C PRO A 254 -12.44 8.46 -13.14
N VAL A 255 -11.25 8.94 -12.86
CA VAL A 255 -11.02 10.10 -12.00
C VAL A 255 -10.20 11.15 -12.74
N ARG A 256 -10.39 12.41 -12.39
CA ARG A 256 -9.50 13.50 -12.75
C ARG A 256 -8.62 13.82 -11.55
N TRP A 257 -7.33 13.69 -11.75
CA TRP A 257 -6.31 14.01 -10.78
C TRP A 257 -5.70 15.38 -11.10
N THR A 258 -5.60 16.25 -10.11
CA THR A 258 -4.97 17.58 -10.24
C THR A 258 -4.05 17.81 -9.06
N SER A 259 -2.75 17.95 -9.28
CA SER A 259 -1.83 18.40 -8.23
C SER A 259 -2.05 19.89 -7.95
N LYS A 260 -2.12 20.25 -6.65
CA LYS A 260 -2.27 21.64 -6.18
C LYS A 260 -0.96 22.23 -5.66
N SER A 261 0.13 21.50 -5.80
CA SER A 261 1.48 21.91 -5.41
C SER A 261 2.47 21.66 -6.54
N PRO A 262 3.57 22.43 -6.63
CA PRO A 262 4.60 22.26 -7.64
C PRO A 262 5.32 20.91 -7.60
N PHE A 263 5.22 20.22 -6.47
CA PHE A 263 5.78 18.87 -6.26
C PHE A 263 4.77 18.02 -5.52
N LEU A 264 4.67 16.75 -5.93
CA LEU A 264 3.85 15.74 -5.28
C LEU A 264 4.60 14.41 -5.29
N LYS A 265 4.58 13.70 -4.15
CA LYS A 265 5.13 12.35 -4.03
C LYS A 265 4.11 11.44 -3.35
N LYS A 266 3.92 10.25 -3.90
CA LYS A 266 3.04 9.22 -3.32
C LYS A 266 3.75 7.87 -3.25
N PHE A 267 3.42 7.10 -2.24
CA PHE A 267 3.58 5.65 -2.20
C PHE A 267 2.31 5.02 -2.78
N TRP A 268 2.44 3.96 -3.55
CA TRP A 268 1.31 3.29 -4.19
C TRP A 268 1.48 1.77 -4.23
N VAL A 269 0.35 1.07 -4.20
CA VAL A 269 0.24 -0.37 -4.45
C VAL A 269 -0.87 -0.59 -5.47
N ILE A 270 -0.58 -1.37 -6.51
CA ILE A 270 -1.53 -1.79 -7.54
C ILE A 270 -1.73 -3.30 -7.43
N THR A 271 -2.99 -3.73 -7.43
CA THR A 271 -3.37 -5.15 -7.34
C THR A 271 -4.37 -5.53 -8.40
N LYS A 272 -4.17 -6.70 -9.02
CA LYS A 272 -5.10 -7.24 -10.03
C LYS A 272 -4.99 -8.76 -10.08
N GLU A 273 -6.13 -9.42 -10.12
CA GLU A 273 -6.17 -10.84 -10.44
C GLU A 273 -5.78 -11.07 -11.90
N THR A 274 -4.78 -11.93 -12.11
CA THR A 274 -4.44 -12.36 -13.46
C THR A 274 -5.35 -13.52 -13.84
N VAL A 275 -6.14 -13.34 -14.89
CA VAL A 275 -6.91 -14.44 -15.47
C VAL A 275 -5.90 -15.35 -16.17
N PRO A 276 -5.83 -16.66 -15.86
CA PRO A 276 -5.00 -17.58 -16.61
C PRO A 276 -5.41 -17.52 -18.11
N GLU A 277 -4.45 -17.40 -18.99
CA GLU A 277 -4.71 -17.57 -20.43
C GLU A 277 -5.28 -18.99 -20.63
N GLN A 278 -6.49 -19.09 -21.25
CA GLN A 278 -7.18 -20.34 -21.54
C GLN A 278 -6.56 -21.02 -22.76
#